data_b5fa34743fb2a44a9f42848bea3f6e37
#
_entry.id   b5fa34743fb2a44a9f42848bea3f6e37
#
_cell.length_a   1.000
_cell.length_b   1.000
_cell.length_c   1.000
_cell.angle_alpha   90.00
_cell.angle_beta   90.00
_cell.angle_gamma   90.00
#
_symmetry.space_group_name_H-M   'P 1'
#
loop_
_entity.id
_entity.type
_entity.pdbx_description
1 polymer ?
#
loop_
_entity_poly.entity_id
_entity_poly.type
_entity_poly.pdbx_seq_one_letter_code
_entity_poly.pdbx_strand_id
1 'polypeptide(L)'
;MTLPTPPVGTIAVWSDIGCPWATLALHRLYGARARLGLDDRVVVDHGLFLLEDVNEAPTRRSTHDAEIPVIGTRAPELELTLWHADVSTWPVSTALANEAVHAAKSQSLSAAEQLDMALRLAFFRDSRCISLLHEVITVAETCSRVDVAALSAALDDGSARGSMMRSYRMHAGEVQGSPHFVLPDGYEVHNPGMSLRWLGRAGGFPVIDEDDPSVYDDLVRRAAA
;
A
#
# COMPACT_ATOMS: atom_id res chain seq x y z
N MET A 1 10.61 -20.26 -2.99
CA MET A 1 10.51 -19.66 -4.35
C MET A 1 10.98 -18.24 -4.21
N THR A 2 11.64 -17.66 -5.20
CA THR A 2 11.99 -16.22 -5.19
C THR A 2 10.80 -15.39 -5.66
N LEU A 3 10.72 -14.14 -5.21
CA LEU A 3 9.73 -13.20 -5.73
C LEU A 3 9.93 -12.99 -7.24
N PRO A 4 8.85 -12.78 -8.02
CA PRO A 4 8.96 -12.53 -9.45
C PRO A 4 9.65 -11.19 -9.69
N THR A 5 10.67 -11.19 -10.54
CA THR A 5 11.35 -9.98 -11.00
C THR A 5 10.42 -9.24 -11.98
N PRO A 6 10.05 -7.98 -11.72
CA PRO A 6 9.21 -7.21 -12.62
C PRO A 6 9.97 -6.81 -13.90
N PRO A 7 9.27 -6.49 -14.99
CA PRO A 7 9.90 -5.97 -16.20
C PRO A 7 10.48 -4.56 -15.98
N VAL A 8 11.40 -4.16 -16.85
CA VAL A 8 11.93 -2.78 -16.89
C VAL A 8 10.78 -1.77 -16.94
N GLY A 9 10.89 -0.70 -16.19
CA GLY A 9 9.83 0.29 -16.02
C GLY A 9 8.77 -0.09 -14.99
N THR A 10 8.94 -1.19 -14.23
CA THR A 10 7.99 -1.59 -13.20
C THR A 10 8.71 -1.83 -11.87
N ILE A 11 8.14 -1.32 -10.79
CA ILE A 11 8.54 -1.65 -9.42
C ILE A 11 7.42 -2.48 -8.81
N ALA A 12 7.71 -3.72 -8.41
CA ALA A 12 6.74 -4.51 -7.67
C ALA A 12 6.79 -4.15 -6.18
N VAL A 13 5.63 -3.88 -5.57
CA VAL A 13 5.53 -3.49 -4.16
C VAL A 13 4.50 -4.36 -3.46
N TRP A 14 4.95 -5.21 -2.55
CA TRP A 14 4.07 -5.95 -1.65
C TRP A 14 3.75 -5.10 -0.43
N SER A 15 2.46 -4.88 -0.20
CA SER A 15 2.01 -4.10 0.94
C SER A 15 0.56 -4.41 1.32
N ASP A 16 0.15 -3.92 2.47
CA ASP A 16 -1.25 -3.81 2.86
C ASP A 16 -1.69 -2.34 2.80
N ILE A 17 -2.90 -2.08 2.35
CA ILE A 17 -3.49 -0.72 2.42
C ILE A 17 -3.56 -0.23 3.87
N GLY A 18 -3.78 -1.15 4.82
CA GLY A 18 -3.78 -0.85 6.25
C GLY A 18 -2.40 -0.57 6.86
N CYS A 19 -1.31 -0.58 6.07
CA CYS A 19 0.03 -0.26 6.55
C CYS A 19 0.36 1.23 6.32
N PRO A 20 0.45 2.05 7.37
CA PRO A 20 0.76 3.47 7.21
C PRO A 20 2.23 3.71 6.78
N TRP A 21 3.16 2.81 7.11
CA TRP A 21 4.55 2.86 6.63
C TRP A 21 4.63 2.61 5.11
N ALA A 22 3.78 1.73 4.57
CA ALA A 22 3.68 1.54 3.13
C ALA A 22 3.08 2.77 2.44
N THR A 23 2.14 3.47 3.10
CA THR A 23 1.58 4.73 2.59
C THR A 23 2.68 5.80 2.45
N LEU A 24 3.52 5.96 3.48
CA LEU A 24 4.67 6.86 3.42
C LEU A 24 5.66 6.47 2.31
N ALA A 25 5.98 5.19 2.21
CA ALA A 25 6.93 4.69 1.22
C ALA A 25 6.44 4.91 -0.22
N LEU A 26 5.17 4.61 -0.51
CA LEU A 26 4.58 4.83 -1.83
C LEU A 26 4.48 6.33 -2.16
N HIS A 27 4.10 7.17 -1.20
CA HIS A 27 4.11 8.62 -1.37
C HIS A 27 5.50 9.14 -1.76
N ARG A 28 6.55 8.68 -1.08
CA ARG A 28 7.95 9.03 -1.39
C ARG A 28 8.38 8.53 -2.77
N LEU A 29 7.98 7.31 -3.13
CA LEU A 29 8.27 6.73 -4.44
C LEU A 29 7.63 7.55 -5.56
N TYR A 30 6.35 7.88 -5.45
CA TYR A 30 5.65 8.70 -6.43
C TYR A 30 6.23 10.11 -6.52
N GLY A 31 6.60 10.70 -5.38
CA GLY A 31 7.30 12.00 -5.34
C GLY A 31 8.67 11.96 -6.02
N ALA A 32 9.45 10.90 -5.82
CA ALA A 32 10.73 10.69 -6.49
C ALA A 32 10.55 10.54 -8.01
N ARG A 33 9.57 9.73 -8.43
CA ARG A 33 9.23 9.52 -9.83
C ARG A 33 8.86 10.84 -10.53
N ALA A 34 8.02 11.66 -9.90
CA ALA A 34 7.63 12.97 -10.43
C ALA A 34 8.84 13.94 -10.51
N ARG A 35 9.66 14.04 -9.46
CA ARG A 35 10.86 14.89 -9.47
C ARG A 35 11.85 14.52 -10.57
N LEU A 36 11.93 13.23 -10.91
CA LEU A 36 12.82 12.73 -11.95
C LEU A 36 12.21 12.80 -13.35
N GLY A 37 10.94 13.19 -13.49
CA GLY A 37 10.23 13.22 -14.78
C GLY A 37 10.04 11.83 -15.38
N LEU A 38 9.84 10.82 -14.56
CA LEU A 38 9.73 9.41 -14.98
C LEU A 38 8.31 8.83 -14.82
N ASP A 39 7.29 9.69 -14.68
CA ASP A 39 5.89 9.27 -14.46
C ASP A 39 5.33 8.39 -15.58
N ASP A 40 5.76 8.63 -16.82
CA ASP A 40 5.35 7.84 -17.99
C ASP A 40 6.24 6.61 -18.25
N ARG A 41 7.30 6.42 -17.46
CA ARG A 41 8.31 5.37 -17.66
C ARG A 41 8.38 4.34 -16.54
N VAL A 42 7.95 4.69 -15.35
CA VAL A 42 8.00 3.82 -14.19
C VAL A 42 6.60 3.70 -13.59
N VAL A 43 6.13 2.48 -13.41
CA VAL A 43 4.84 2.16 -12.80
C VAL A 43 5.02 1.20 -11.63
N VAL A 44 4.04 1.16 -10.71
CA VAL A 44 4.04 0.23 -9.58
C VAL A 44 3.09 -0.93 -9.85
N ASP A 45 3.59 -2.14 -9.64
CA ASP A 45 2.77 -3.35 -9.59
C ASP A 45 2.52 -3.74 -8.13
N HIS A 46 1.28 -3.56 -7.65
CA HIS A 46 0.91 -3.86 -6.27
C HIS A 46 0.71 -5.36 -6.04
N GLY A 47 1.47 -5.92 -5.11
CA GLY A 47 1.30 -7.24 -4.52
C GLY A 47 0.73 -7.16 -3.10
N LEU A 48 0.05 -8.21 -2.66
CA LEU A 48 -0.55 -8.26 -1.33
C LEU A 48 0.44 -8.78 -0.28
N PHE A 49 0.55 -8.07 0.86
CA PHE A 49 1.06 -8.55 2.13
C PHE A 49 0.00 -8.29 3.19
N LEU A 50 -0.83 -9.29 3.47
CA LEU A 50 -2.02 -9.12 4.32
C LEU A 50 -1.64 -9.13 5.81
N LEU A 51 -1.62 -7.95 6.43
CA LEU A 51 -1.22 -7.79 7.83
C LEU A 51 -2.10 -8.54 8.82
N GLU A 52 -3.40 -8.61 8.57
CA GLU A 52 -4.34 -9.32 9.45
C GLU A 52 -4.11 -10.84 9.45
N ASP A 53 -3.64 -11.41 8.34
CA ASP A 53 -3.27 -12.83 8.23
C ASP A 53 -1.94 -13.10 8.92
N VAL A 54 -0.93 -12.26 8.66
CA VAL A 54 0.42 -12.38 9.25
C VAL A 54 0.39 -12.20 10.77
N ASN A 55 -0.42 -11.26 11.26
CA ASN A 55 -0.56 -10.99 12.70
C ASN A 55 -1.59 -11.87 13.38
N GLU A 56 -2.30 -12.73 12.65
CA GLU A 56 -3.40 -13.56 13.15
C GLU A 56 -4.50 -12.74 13.88
N ALA A 57 -4.63 -11.47 13.52
CA ALA A 57 -5.56 -10.53 14.12
C ALA A 57 -5.75 -9.27 13.26
N PRO A 58 -6.94 -8.65 13.28
CA PRO A 58 -7.14 -7.33 12.70
C PRO A 58 -6.17 -6.30 13.27
N THR A 59 -5.75 -5.34 12.45
CA THR A 59 -4.89 -4.26 12.93
C THR A 59 -5.63 -3.42 13.96
N ARG A 60 -5.01 -3.27 15.13
CA ARG A 60 -5.62 -2.55 16.25
C ARG A 60 -5.55 -1.04 16.00
N ARG A 61 -6.65 -0.34 16.27
CA ARG A 61 -6.68 1.12 16.22
C ARG A 61 -5.54 1.75 17.04
N SER A 62 -5.26 1.24 18.24
CA SER A 62 -4.19 1.76 19.11
C SER A 62 -2.79 1.70 18.46
N THR A 63 -2.55 0.73 17.56
CA THR A 63 -1.30 0.66 16.79
C THR A 63 -1.24 1.83 15.80
N HIS A 64 -2.30 2.06 15.04
CA HIS A 64 -2.38 3.20 14.13
C HIS A 64 -2.31 4.55 14.86
N ASP A 65 -2.99 4.67 16.01
CA ASP A 65 -2.95 5.89 16.83
C ASP A 65 -1.51 6.22 17.31
N ALA A 66 -0.64 5.21 17.44
CA ALA A 66 0.78 5.42 17.74
C ALA A 66 1.63 5.73 16.50
N GLU A 67 1.30 5.15 15.34
CA GLU A 67 2.08 5.29 14.09
C GLU A 67 1.78 6.59 13.33
N ILE A 68 0.51 6.95 13.19
CA ILE A 68 0.06 8.08 12.38
C ILE A 68 0.73 9.41 12.74
N PRO A 69 0.87 9.80 14.03
CA PRO A 69 1.55 11.05 14.39
C PRO A 69 3.02 11.04 13.97
N VAL A 70 3.70 9.90 14.04
CA VAL A 70 5.11 9.77 13.66
C VAL A 70 5.26 9.93 12.15
N ILE A 71 4.41 9.26 11.37
CA ILE A 71 4.40 9.34 9.91
C ILE A 71 4.00 10.73 9.44
N GLY A 72 3.02 11.37 10.07
CA GLY A 72 2.60 12.74 9.75
C GLY A 72 3.71 13.78 9.89
N THR A 73 4.72 13.54 10.74
CA THR A 73 5.91 14.40 10.79
C THR A 73 6.85 14.24 9.59
N ARG A 74 6.74 13.11 8.85
CA ARG A 74 7.60 12.76 7.71
C ARG A 74 6.97 13.08 6.35
N ALA A 75 5.65 13.21 6.31
CA ALA A 75 4.88 13.56 5.13
C ALA A 75 3.64 14.39 5.56
N PRO A 76 3.80 15.63 6.04
CA PRO A 76 2.70 16.46 6.49
C PRO A 76 1.68 16.76 5.38
N GLU A 77 2.10 16.73 4.13
CA GLU A 77 1.26 16.93 2.96
C GLU A 77 0.24 15.81 2.72
N LEU A 78 0.40 14.64 3.34
CA LEU A 78 -0.60 13.57 3.32
C LEU A 78 -1.79 13.85 4.25
N GLU A 79 -1.65 14.80 5.17
CA GLU A 79 -2.69 15.21 6.13
C GLU A 79 -3.29 14.04 6.92
N LEU A 80 -2.44 13.04 7.24
CA LEU A 80 -2.90 11.85 8.00
C LEU A 80 -3.37 12.26 9.39
N THR A 81 -4.50 11.72 9.80
CA THR A 81 -5.16 12.05 11.07
C THR A 81 -5.42 10.81 11.92
N LEU A 82 -5.55 11.00 13.23
CA LEU A 82 -6.12 9.97 14.07
C LEU A 82 -7.57 9.71 13.65
N TRP A 83 -8.01 8.44 13.83
CA TRP A 83 -9.39 8.07 13.50
C TRP A 83 -10.40 8.97 14.22
N HIS A 84 -11.20 9.70 13.47
CA HIS A 84 -12.16 10.69 13.97
C HIS A 84 -13.63 10.34 13.68
N ALA A 85 -13.88 9.22 12.95
CA ALA A 85 -15.22 8.67 12.79
C ALA A 85 -15.61 7.82 14.04
N ASP A 86 -16.86 7.37 14.10
CA ASP A 86 -17.30 6.47 15.18
C ASP A 86 -16.42 5.22 15.24
N VAL A 87 -16.07 4.80 16.45
CA VAL A 87 -15.16 3.67 16.66
C VAL A 87 -15.73 2.34 16.15
N SER A 88 -17.06 2.23 16.10
CA SER A 88 -17.75 1.07 15.55
C SER A 88 -17.57 0.91 14.04
N THR A 89 -17.14 1.97 13.36
CA THR A 89 -16.85 1.97 11.91
C THR A 89 -15.38 1.71 11.60
N TRP A 90 -14.53 1.42 12.62
CA TRP A 90 -13.14 1.03 12.38
C TRP A 90 -13.08 -0.23 11.51
N PRO A 91 -12.28 -0.24 10.41
CA PRO A 91 -12.17 -1.40 9.54
C PRO A 91 -11.70 -2.65 10.28
N VAL A 92 -12.44 -3.74 10.16
CA VAL A 92 -12.05 -5.04 10.74
C VAL A 92 -11.17 -5.86 9.81
N SER A 93 -11.09 -5.47 8.54
CA SER A 93 -10.28 -6.12 7.51
C SER A 93 -9.92 -5.11 6.41
N THR A 94 -8.74 -5.28 5.83
CA THR A 94 -8.29 -4.53 4.65
C THR A 94 -8.39 -5.34 3.37
N ALA A 95 -8.83 -6.61 3.47
CA ALA A 95 -8.84 -7.55 2.35
C ALA A 95 -9.66 -7.03 1.16
N LEU A 96 -10.84 -6.42 1.39
CA LEU A 96 -11.69 -5.89 0.31
C LEU A 96 -11.01 -4.72 -0.43
N ALA A 97 -10.38 -3.81 0.30
CA ALA A 97 -9.66 -2.69 -0.30
C ALA A 97 -8.46 -3.17 -1.14
N ASN A 98 -7.68 -4.13 -0.63
CA ASN A 98 -6.59 -4.77 -1.36
C ASN A 98 -7.10 -5.54 -2.60
N GLU A 99 -8.26 -6.21 -2.50
CA GLU A 99 -8.92 -6.88 -3.61
C GLU A 99 -9.32 -5.87 -4.71
N ALA A 100 -9.82 -4.70 -4.34
CA ALA A 100 -10.19 -3.66 -5.28
C ALA A 100 -8.96 -3.14 -6.06
N VAL A 101 -7.82 -2.95 -5.40
CA VAL A 101 -6.56 -2.59 -6.08
C VAL A 101 -6.12 -3.71 -7.01
N HIS A 102 -6.22 -4.96 -6.59
CA HIS A 102 -5.89 -6.11 -7.44
C HIS A 102 -6.83 -6.21 -8.67
N ALA A 103 -8.11 -5.93 -8.51
CA ALA A 103 -9.07 -5.85 -9.61
C ALA A 103 -8.72 -4.72 -10.59
N ALA A 104 -8.36 -3.54 -10.07
CA ALA A 104 -7.96 -2.40 -10.89
C ALA A 104 -6.68 -2.67 -11.72
N LYS A 105 -5.78 -3.56 -11.28
CA LYS A 105 -4.62 -4.02 -12.08
C LYS A 105 -5.03 -4.63 -13.42
N SER A 106 -6.19 -5.29 -13.50
CA SER A 106 -6.70 -5.85 -14.76
C SER A 106 -7.07 -4.76 -15.78
N GLN A 107 -7.32 -3.54 -15.32
CA GLN A 107 -7.56 -2.39 -16.19
C GLN A 107 -6.23 -1.74 -16.60
N SER A 108 -5.39 -1.38 -15.63
CA SER A 108 -4.00 -0.94 -15.82
C SER A 108 -3.29 -0.83 -14.47
N LEU A 109 -1.94 -0.88 -14.48
CA LEU A 109 -1.15 -0.61 -13.27
C LEU A 109 -1.37 0.83 -12.77
N SER A 110 -1.54 1.79 -13.66
CA SER A 110 -1.83 3.19 -13.30
C SER A 110 -3.21 3.37 -12.65
N ALA A 111 -4.21 2.55 -13.02
CA ALA A 111 -5.51 2.54 -12.34
C ALA A 111 -5.36 1.97 -10.91
N ALA A 112 -4.59 0.90 -10.76
CA ALA A 112 -4.30 0.32 -9.45
C ALA A 112 -3.53 1.29 -8.54
N GLU A 113 -2.50 1.98 -9.05
CA GLU A 113 -1.76 3.00 -8.31
C GLU A 113 -2.68 4.11 -7.78
N GLN A 114 -3.56 4.61 -8.64
CA GLN A 114 -4.47 5.69 -8.27
C GLN A 114 -5.46 5.23 -7.19
N LEU A 115 -6.03 4.04 -7.35
CA LEU A 115 -6.98 3.48 -6.39
C LEU A 115 -6.31 3.14 -5.06
N ASP A 116 -5.10 2.55 -5.08
CA ASP A 116 -4.33 2.21 -3.88
C ASP A 116 -4.11 3.44 -3.01
N MET A 117 -3.56 4.52 -3.58
CA MET A 117 -3.31 5.74 -2.81
C MET A 117 -4.62 6.41 -2.35
N ALA A 118 -5.66 6.41 -3.17
CA ALA A 118 -6.97 6.96 -2.80
C ALA A 118 -7.59 6.21 -1.61
N LEU A 119 -7.52 4.88 -1.59
CA LEU A 119 -8.01 4.05 -0.47
C LEU A 119 -7.19 4.25 0.80
N ARG A 120 -5.86 4.42 0.69
CA ARG A 120 -5.00 4.74 1.84
C ARG A 120 -5.38 6.08 2.45
N LEU A 121 -5.57 7.11 1.64
CA LEU A 121 -6.00 8.44 2.13
C LEU A 121 -7.42 8.41 2.69
N ALA A 122 -8.34 7.70 2.05
CA ALA A 122 -9.69 7.50 2.58
C ALA A 122 -9.68 6.88 3.99
N PHE A 123 -8.77 5.92 4.23
CA PHE A 123 -8.61 5.31 5.54
C PHE A 123 -7.88 6.20 6.53
N PHE A 124 -6.65 6.64 6.21
CA PHE A 124 -5.76 7.30 7.19
C PHE A 124 -6.00 8.80 7.35
N ARG A 125 -6.60 9.46 6.37
CA ARG A 125 -6.91 10.89 6.43
C ARG A 125 -8.39 11.13 6.73
N ASP A 126 -9.27 10.41 5.98
CA ASP A 126 -10.69 10.73 5.94
C ASP A 126 -11.52 9.83 6.88
N SER A 127 -10.90 8.89 7.60
CA SER A 127 -11.53 7.94 8.53
C SER A 127 -12.70 7.16 7.91
N ARG A 128 -12.53 6.70 6.65
CA ARG A 128 -13.53 5.91 5.94
C ARG A 128 -13.33 4.41 6.18
N CYS A 129 -14.41 3.67 6.34
CA CYS A 129 -14.38 2.24 6.58
C CYS A 129 -14.16 1.45 5.28
N ILE A 130 -12.91 1.27 4.89
CA ILE A 130 -12.50 0.54 3.67
C ILE A 130 -12.82 -0.97 3.68
N SER A 131 -13.42 -1.49 4.76
CA SER A 131 -13.99 -2.86 4.78
C SER A 131 -15.37 -2.93 4.11
N LEU A 132 -15.99 -1.80 3.79
CA LEU A 132 -17.34 -1.73 3.25
C LEU A 132 -17.31 -1.48 1.73
N LEU A 133 -18.03 -2.32 0.97
CA LEU A 133 -18.03 -2.25 -0.48
C LEU A 133 -18.44 -0.87 -1.01
N HIS A 134 -19.51 -0.27 -0.46
CA HIS A 134 -19.96 1.04 -0.91
C HIS A 134 -18.92 2.14 -0.66
N GLU A 135 -18.12 2.06 0.42
CA GLU A 135 -17.03 2.98 0.70
C GLU A 135 -15.90 2.85 -0.33
N VAL A 136 -15.52 1.59 -0.65
CA VAL A 136 -14.51 1.30 -1.68
C VAL A 136 -14.96 1.82 -3.06
N ILE A 137 -16.21 1.59 -3.44
CA ILE A 137 -16.76 2.08 -4.70
C ILE A 137 -16.81 3.61 -4.74
N THR A 138 -17.26 4.26 -3.65
CA THR A 138 -17.27 5.73 -3.59
C THR A 138 -15.87 6.33 -3.72
N VAL A 139 -14.84 5.68 -3.15
CA VAL A 139 -13.44 6.11 -3.37
C VAL A 139 -13.04 5.89 -4.83
N ALA A 140 -13.38 4.74 -5.42
CA ALA A 140 -13.05 4.46 -6.82
C ALA A 140 -13.71 5.47 -7.80
N GLU A 141 -14.90 5.98 -7.50
CA GLU A 141 -15.57 7.03 -8.28
C GLU A 141 -14.78 8.35 -8.36
N THR A 142 -13.87 8.59 -7.41
CA THR A 142 -12.96 9.74 -7.44
C THR A 142 -11.72 9.51 -8.33
N CYS A 143 -11.50 8.29 -8.77
CA CYS A 143 -10.31 7.86 -9.51
C CYS A 143 -10.57 7.90 -11.01
N SER A 144 -10.05 8.91 -11.71
CA SER A 144 -10.26 9.12 -13.13
C SER A 144 -9.74 8.02 -14.07
N ARG A 145 -8.83 7.17 -13.57
CA ARG A 145 -8.22 6.06 -14.31
C ARG A 145 -8.93 4.72 -14.08
N VAL A 146 -9.93 4.68 -13.19
CA VAL A 146 -10.63 3.46 -12.80
C VAL A 146 -11.99 3.39 -13.50
N ASP A 147 -12.22 2.31 -14.25
CA ASP A 147 -13.56 1.94 -14.68
C ASP A 147 -14.29 1.30 -13.49
N VAL A 148 -15.15 2.08 -12.87
CA VAL A 148 -15.89 1.68 -11.65
C VAL A 148 -16.87 0.53 -11.93
N ALA A 149 -17.47 0.50 -13.12
CA ALA A 149 -18.41 -0.58 -13.47
C ALA A 149 -17.68 -1.91 -13.61
N ALA A 150 -16.53 -1.93 -14.29
CA ALA A 150 -15.67 -3.11 -14.40
C ALA A 150 -15.10 -3.52 -13.04
N LEU A 151 -14.71 -2.57 -12.19
CA LEU A 151 -14.27 -2.84 -10.83
C LEU A 151 -15.37 -3.51 -10.00
N SER A 152 -16.59 -2.96 -10.01
CA SER A 152 -17.72 -3.51 -9.26
C SER A 152 -18.04 -4.93 -9.70
N ALA A 153 -18.06 -5.20 -11.00
CA ALA A 153 -18.30 -6.54 -11.54
C ALA A 153 -17.24 -7.56 -11.07
N ALA A 154 -15.96 -7.16 -11.06
CA ALA A 154 -14.86 -8.05 -10.63
C ALA A 154 -14.88 -8.33 -9.11
N LEU A 155 -15.40 -7.39 -8.31
CA LEU A 155 -15.60 -7.59 -6.87
C LEU A 155 -16.82 -8.48 -6.60
N ASP A 156 -17.89 -8.33 -7.36
CA ASP A 156 -19.12 -9.11 -7.20
C ASP A 156 -18.93 -10.59 -7.57
N ASP A 157 -18.18 -10.88 -8.63
CA ASP A 157 -17.94 -12.27 -9.08
C ASP A 157 -16.80 -12.98 -8.31
N GLY A 158 -16.04 -12.22 -7.49
CA GLY A 158 -14.94 -12.72 -6.67
C GLY A 158 -13.71 -13.21 -7.45
N SER A 159 -13.64 -12.97 -8.75
CA SER A 159 -12.50 -13.37 -9.61
C SER A 159 -11.19 -12.72 -9.17
N ALA A 160 -11.25 -11.44 -8.80
CA ALA A 160 -10.13 -10.69 -8.28
C ALA A 160 -9.61 -11.28 -6.97
N ARG A 161 -10.49 -11.61 -6.02
CA ARG A 161 -10.14 -12.25 -4.74
C ARG A 161 -9.42 -13.57 -4.93
N GLY A 162 -9.95 -14.42 -5.79
CA GLY A 162 -9.36 -15.73 -6.08
C GLY A 162 -7.94 -15.60 -6.65
N SER A 163 -7.72 -14.65 -7.55
CA SER A 163 -6.40 -14.38 -8.15
C SER A 163 -5.44 -13.77 -7.13
N MET A 164 -5.87 -12.74 -6.41
CA MET A 164 -5.09 -12.07 -5.36
C MET A 164 -4.60 -13.06 -4.29
N MET A 165 -5.51 -13.88 -3.75
CA MET A 165 -5.17 -14.83 -2.68
C MET A 165 -4.28 -15.97 -3.16
N ARG A 166 -4.37 -16.40 -4.43
CA ARG A 166 -3.41 -17.36 -5.00
C ARG A 166 -2.02 -16.76 -5.07
N SER A 167 -1.88 -15.52 -5.57
CA SER A 167 -0.61 -14.80 -5.62
C SER A 167 -0.03 -14.60 -4.21
N TYR A 168 -0.84 -14.15 -3.26
CA TYR A 168 -0.44 -13.96 -1.87
C TYR A 168 0.14 -15.25 -1.27
N ARG A 169 -0.60 -16.36 -1.31
CA ARG A 169 -0.14 -17.65 -0.75
C ARG A 169 1.11 -18.19 -1.40
N MET A 170 1.32 -17.90 -2.69
CA MET A 170 2.52 -18.31 -3.42
C MET A 170 3.76 -17.57 -2.93
N HIS A 171 3.64 -16.31 -2.53
CA HIS A 171 4.77 -15.42 -2.25
C HIS A 171 4.90 -15.02 -0.77
N ALA A 172 3.93 -15.32 0.09
CA ALA A 172 3.90 -14.86 1.48
C ALA A 172 5.16 -15.21 2.28
N GLY A 173 5.80 -16.36 2.00
CA GLY A 173 7.03 -16.79 2.67
C GLY A 173 8.30 -16.05 2.23
N GLU A 174 8.24 -15.31 1.11
CA GLU A 174 9.39 -14.60 0.54
C GLU A 174 9.33 -13.09 0.85
N VAL A 175 8.14 -12.55 1.11
CA VAL A 175 7.94 -11.13 1.43
C VAL A 175 8.34 -10.85 2.87
N GLN A 176 9.27 -9.92 3.10
CA GLN A 176 9.79 -9.60 4.44
C GLN A 176 8.83 -8.78 5.29
N GLY A 177 7.91 -8.03 4.67
CA GLY A 177 6.98 -7.17 5.37
C GLY A 177 6.26 -6.19 4.44
N SER A 178 5.60 -5.21 5.02
CA SER A 178 4.88 -4.14 4.30
C SER A 178 5.50 -2.78 4.64
N PRO A 179 6.08 -2.06 3.66
CA PRO A 179 6.23 -2.39 2.24
C PRO A 179 7.49 -3.20 1.93
N HIS A 180 7.43 -4.06 0.89
CA HIS A 180 8.59 -4.75 0.32
C HIS A 180 8.65 -4.48 -1.18
N PHE A 181 9.80 -4.01 -1.67
CA PHE A 181 10.03 -3.59 -3.05
C PHE A 181 10.90 -4.61 -3.78
N VAL A 182 10.56 -4.90 -5.03
CA VAL A 182 11.39 -5.67 -5.96
C VAL A 182 11.53 -4.90 -7.27
N LEU A 183 12.76 -4.80 -7.77
CA LEU A 183 13.13 -4.05 -8.95
C LEU A 183 13.46 -4.98 -10.13
N PRO A 184 13.49 -4.45 -11.39
CA PRO A 184 13.80 -5.24 -12.59
C PRO A 184 15.19 -5.90 -12.58
N ASP A 185 16.14 -5.33 -11.87
CA ASP A 185 17.51 -5.88 -11.74
C ASP A 185 17.64 -6.94 -10.65
N GLY A 186 16.51 -7.33 -10.02
CA GLY A 186 16.46 -8.32 -8.95
C GLY A 186 16.81 -7.77 -7.56
N TYR A 187 16.99 -6.47 -7.42
CA TYR A 187 17.18 -5.85 -6.11
C TYR A 187 15.87 -5.88 -5.30
N GLU A 188 15.99 -6.31 -4.05
CA GLU A 188 14.88 -6.38 -3.11
C GLU A 188 15.20 -5.57 -1.85
N VAL A 189 14.19 -4.86 -1.31
CA VAL A 189 14.35 -4.10 -0.08
C VAL A 189 13.03 -3.95 0.67
N HIS A 190 13.06 -4.18 1.98
CA HIS A 190 11.97 -3.89 2.90
C HIS A 190 12.22 -2.53 3.57
N ASN A 191 11.17 -1.70 3.68
CA ASN A 191 11.25 -0.35 4.26
C ASN A 191 12.46 0.47 3.76
N PRO A 192 12.55 0.76 2.44
CA PRO A 192 13.73 1.43 1.89
C PRO A 192 14.03 2.75 2.58
N GLY A 193 15.29 2.92 3.00
CA GLY A 193 15.78 4.11 3.65
C GLY A 193 15.28 4.33 5.09
N MET A 194 14.58 3.36 5.69
CA MET A 194 14.04 3.54 7.02
C MET A 194 14.34 2.35 7.92
N SER A 195 14.84 2.61 9.13
CA SER A 195 14.92 1.64 10.21
C SER A 195 14.08 2.08 11.40
N LEU A 196 13.38 1.11 11.98
CA LEU A 196 12.41 1.32 13.05
C LEU A 196 12.67 0.35 14.20
N ARG A 197 12.44 0.84 15.42
CA ARG A 197 12.27 -0.02 16.60
C ARG A 197 11.00 0.37 17.35
N TRP A 198 10.51 -0.55 18.16
CA TRP A 198 9.27 -0.35 18.92
C TRP A 198 9.59 -0.24 20.41
N LEU A 199 9.04 0.78 21.08
CA LEU A 199 9.10 0.90 22.53
C LEU A 199 7.91 0.17 23.15
N GLY A 200 8.19 -0.68 24.14
CA GLY A 200 7.17 -1.45 24.83
C GLY A 200 6.88 -2.80 24.16
N ARG A 201 5.60 -3.23 24.20
CA ARG A 201 5.16 -4.49 23.57
C ARG A 201 4.98 -4.31 22.06
N ALA A 202 4.87 -5.41 21.32
CA ALA A 202 4.54 -5.39 19.91
C ALA A 202 3.29 -4.53 19.64
N GLY A 203 3.39 -3.57 18.71
CA GLY A 203 2.38 -2.54 18.47
C GLY A 203 2.43 -1.39 19.49
N GLY A 204 3.55 -1.18 20.19
CA GLY A 204 3.82 -0.04 21.05
C GLY A 204 4.11 1.25 20.26
N PHE A 205 4.93 2.15 20.80
CA PHE A 205 5.26 3.40 20.12
C PHE A 205 6.45 3.19 19.17
N PRO A 206 6.32 3.55 17.87
CA PRO A 206 7.41 3.44 16.91
C PRO A 206 8.45 4.56 17.10
N VAL A 207 9.72 4.20 17.00
CA VAL A 207 10.84 5.15 16.97
C VAL A 207 11.61 4.94 15.69
N ILE A 208 11.81 6.01 14.95
CA ILE A 208 12.63 6.02 13.74
C ILE A 208 14.09 6.21 14.17
N ASP A 209 14.93 5.25 13.86
CA ASP A 209 16.37 5.32 14.12
C ASP A 209 17.12 5.89 12.90
N GLU A 210 16.65 5.57 11.67
CA GLU A 210 17.18 6.10 10.41
C GLU A 210 16.03 6.46 9.47
N ASP A 211 16.19 7.55 8.71
CA ASP A 211 15.22 7.99 7.70
C ASP A 211 15.94 8.73 6.56
N ASP A 212 16.19 8.02 5.46
CA ASP A 212 16.80 8.55 4.25
C ASP A 212 15.83 8.45 3.05
N PRO A 213 15.05 9.50 2.76
CA PRO A 213 14.14 9.50 1.62
C PRO A 213 14.85 9.56 0.25
N SER A 214 16.15 9.82 0.18
CA SER A 214 16.89 9.92 -1.09
C SER A 214 17.00 8.57 -1.81
N VAL A 215 16.88 7.47 -1.08
CA VAL A 215 16.92 6.11 -1.65
C VAL A 215 15.85 5.86 -2.71
N TYR A 216 14.72 6.56 -2.62
CA TYR A 216 13.62 6.42 -3.58
C TYR A 216 13.99 6.93 -4.98
N ASP A 217 14.86 7.95 -5.08
CA ASP A 217 15.39 8.40 -6.37
C ASP A 217 16.19 7.28 -7.06
N ASP A 218 16.99 6.53 -6.29
CA ASP A 218 17.77 5.42 -6.82
C ASP A 218 16.89 4.23 -7.22
N LEU A 219 15.86 3.91 -6.44
CA LEU A 219 14.89 2.88 -6.82
C LEU A 219 14.21 3.20 -8.15
N VAL A 220 13.76 4.44 -8.33
CA VAL A 220 13.11 4.89 -9.58
C VAL A 220 14.08 4.85 -10.76
N ARG A 221 15.33 5.32 -10.61
CA ARG A 221 16.36 5.27 -11.68
C ARG A 221 16.68 3.84 -12.08
N ARG A 222 16.84 2.94 -11.11
CA ARG A 222 17.11 1.51 -11.36
C ARG A 222 15.95 0.84 -12.10
N ALA A 223 14.71 1.18 -11.74
CA ALA A 223 13.54 0.62 -12.40
C ALA A 223 13.41 1.10 -13.86
N ALA A 224 13.87 2.32 -14.17
CA ALA A 224 13.82 2.93 -15.49
C ALA A 224 14.94 2.50 -16.44
N ALA A 225 15.99 1.83 -15.92
CA ALA A 225 17.17 1.42 -16.67
C ALA A 225 16.96 0.09 -17.38
#